data_50ebf7af379cadf2a944dc1b71ae01ba
#
_entry.id   50ebf7af379cadf2a944dc1b71ae01ba
#
_cell.length_a   1.000
_cell.length_b   1.000
_cell.length_c   1.000
_cell.angle_alpha   90.00
_cell.angle_beta   90.00
_cell.angle_gamma   90.00
#
_symmetry.space_group_name_H-M   'P 1'
#
loop_
_entity.id
_entity.type
_entity.pdbx_description
1 polymer ?
#
loop_
_entity_poly.entity_id
_entity_poly.type
_entity_poly.pdbx_seq_one_letter_code
_entity_poly.pdbx_strand_id
1 'polypeptide(L)'
;MYKILKSTPNGIDELELEQLEKGCWIDIVSPSPEELHEIAAATKIQLDFLTAALDEEEKSRIETEDDQILILVDIPFLRSNKDYDTLPLGIIIAEDF
;
A
#
# COMPACT_ATOMS: atom_id res chain seq x y z
N MET A 1 -8.43 -1.65 6.30
CA MET A 1 -9.25 -0.71 5.51
C MET A 1 -8.45 -0.18 4.32
N TYR A 2 -9.08 -0.13 3.17
CA TYR A 2 -8.41 0.40 1.98
C TYR A 2 -9.36 1.27 1.17
N LYS A 3 -8.76 2.18 0.38
CA LYS A 3 -9.48 3.05 -0.53
C LYS A 3 -8.81 2.98 -1.89
N ILE A 4 -9.60 2.93 -2.94
CA ILE A 4 -9.12 2.94 -4.32
C ILE A 4 -9.43 4.30 -4.92
N LEU A 5 -8.39 5.01 -5.34
CA LEU A 5 -8.49 6.38 -5.81
C LEU A 5 -8.03 6.46 -7.27
N LYS A 6 -8.74 7.23 -8.06
CA LYS A 6 -8.41 7.46 -9.47
C LYS A 6 -8.43 8.95 -9.75
N SER A 7 -7.32 9.47 -10.29
CA SER A 7 -7.27 10.85 -10.75
C SER A 7 -8.05 11.02 -12.05
N THR A 8 -8.86 12.05 -12.10
CA THR A 8 -9.66 12.41 -13.28
C THR A 8 -9.43 13.88 -13.59
N PRO A 9 -9.83 14.36 -14.78
CA PRO A 9 -9.73 15.80 -15.10
C PRO A 9 -10.49 16.69 -14.11
N ASN A 10 -11.47 16.15 -13.40
CA ASN A 10 -12.30 16.91 -12.47
C ASN A 10 -11.93 16.69 -11.00
N GLY A 11 -10.86 15.95 -10.72
CA GLY A 11 -10.41 15.68 -9.35
C GLY A 11 -10.04 14.23 -9.12
N ILE A 12 -10.38 13.72 -7.94
CA ILE A 12 -10.07 12.34 -7.55
C ILE A 12 -11.38 11.63 -7.24
N ASP A 13 -11.61 10.50 -7.93
CA ASP A 13 -12.76 9.64 -7.66
C ASP A 13 -12.35 8.47 -6.79
N GLU A 14 -13.24 8.06 -5.89
CA GLU A 14 -13.08 6.84 -5.10
C GLU A 14 -13.86 5.73 -5.77
N LEU A 15 -13.19 4.60 -6.04
CA LEU A 15 -13.77 3.47 -6.74
C LEU A 15 -13.99 2.29 -5.80
N GLU A 16 -14.94 1.43 -6.18
CA GLU A 16 -15.08 0.12 -5.55
C GLU A 16 -14.09 -0.88 -6.17
N LEU A 17 -13.84 -1.99 -5.48
CA LEU A 17 -12.88 -3.00 -5.96
C LEU A 17 -13.25 -3.54 -7.34
N GLU A 18 -14.54 -3.70 -7.61
CA GLU A 18 -15.04 -4.16 -8.91
C GLU A 18 -14.79 -3.17 -10.05
N GLN A 19 -14.52 -1.91 -9.70
CA GLN A 19 -14.25 -0.84 -10.66
C GLN A 19 -12.76 -0.59 -10.85
N LEU A 20 -11.90 -1.43 -10.24
CA LEU A 20 -10.45 -1.25 -10.30
C LEU A 20 -9.96 -1.20 -11.74
N GLU A 21 -9.15 -0.21 -12.05
CA GLU A 21 -8.58 -0.02 -13.37
C GLU A 21 -7.13 0.46 -13.30
N LYS A 22 -6.46 0.48 -14.44
CA LYS A 22 -5.06 0.91 -14.50
C LYS A 22 -4.89 2.34 -14.00
N GLY A 23 -3.77 2.57 -13.31
CA GLY A 23 -3.43 3.90 -12.82
C GLY A 23 -4.13 4.30 -11.55
N CYS A 24 -4.82 3.38 -10.87
CA CYS A 24 -5.39 3.66 -9.57
C CYS A 24 -4.32 3.70 -8.49
N TRP A 25 -4.58 4.49 -7.47
CA TRP A 25 -3.81 4.51 -6.23
C TRP A 25 -4.63 3.78 -5.17
N ILE A 26 -4.04 2.80 -4.52
CA ILE A 26 -4.70 2.07 -3.45
C ILE A 26 -4.06 2.45 -2.12
N ASP A 27 -4.82 3.11 -1.27
CA ASP A 27 -4.37 3.52 0.06
C ASP A 27 -4.84 2.49 1.08
N ILE A 28 -3.89 1.82 1.73
CA ILE A 28 -4.16 0.70 2.62
C ILE A 28 -3.68 1.06 4.03
N VAL A 29 -4.58 1.01 4.99
CA VAL A 29 -4.28 1.31 6.39
C VAL A 29 -4.85 0.21 7.27
N SER A 30 -3.99 -0.45 8.04
CA SER A 30 -4.38 -1.48 9.00
C SER A 30 -5.35 -2.50 8.39
N PRO A 31 -4.98 -3.14 7.28
CA PRO A 31 -5.89 -4.06 6.60
C PRO A 31 -6.07 -5.37 7.38
N SER A 32 -7.25 -5.98 7.22
CA SER A 32 -7.48 -7.35 7.68
C SER A 32 -6.78 -8.34 6.74
N PRO A 33 -6.54 -9.59 7.19
CA PRO A 33 -5.99 -10.62 6.30
C PRO A 33 -6.85 -10.85 5.05
N GLU A 34 -8.17 -10.78 5.19
CA GLU A 34 -9.10 -10.93 4.06
C GLU A 34 -8.93 -9.80 3.06
N GLU A 35 -8.77 -8.57 3.54
CA GLU A 35 -8.54 -7.41 2.69
C GLU A 35 -7.23 -7.53 1.90
N LEU A 36 -6.16 -8.01 2.55
CA LEU A 36 -4.89 -8.24 1.87
C LEU A 36 -5.02 -9.27 0.75
N HIS A 37 -5.73 -10.35 0.99
CA HIS A 37 -5.96 -11.37 -0.03
C HIS A 37 -6.80 -10.84 -1.18
N GLU A 38 -7.82 -10.05 -0.91
CA GLU A 38 -8.66 -9.42 -1.93
C GLU A 38 -7.83 -8.50 -2.82
N ILE A 39 -6.99 -7.67 -2.21
CA ILE A 39 -6.13 -6.75 -2.96
C ILE A 39 -5.11 -7.51 -3.79
N ALA A 40 -4.45 -8.51 -3.22
CA ALA A 40 -3.47 -9.31 -3.95
C ALA A 40 -4.10 -10.01 -5.14
N ALA A 41 -5.30 -10.56 -4.98
CA ALA A 41 -6.01 -11.24 -6.06
C ALA A 41 -6.42 -10.26 -7.17
N ALA A 42 -6.91 -9.08 -6.80
CA ALA A 42 -7.40 -8.09 -7.77
C ALA A 42 -6.28 -7.40 -8.54
N THR A 43 -5.14 -7.15 -7.90
CA THR A 43 -4.03 -6.38 -8.47
C THR A 43 -2.89 -7.23 -8.98
N LYS A 44 -2.83 -8.50 -8.59
CA LYS A 44 -1.71 -9.41 -8.82
C LYS A 44 -0.41 -8.95 -8.14
N ILE A 45 -0.52 -8.05 -7.19
CA ILE A 45 0.62 -7.65 -6.36
C ILE A 45 0.98 -8.81 -5.44
N GLN A 46 2.27 -9.03 -5.26
CA GLN A 46 2.78 -10.10 -4.41
C GLN A 46 2.31 -9.91 -2.97
N LEU A 47 1.71 -10.94 -2.39
CA LEU A 47 1.24 -10.87 -1.01
C LEU A 47 2.40 -10.60 -0.05
N ASP A 48 3.59 -11.13 -0.33
CA ASP A 48 4.78 -10.90 0.47
C ASP A 48 5.15 -9.42 0.55
N PHE A 49 4.95 -8.66 -0.53
CA PHE A 49 5.19 -7.23 -0.53
C PHE A 49 4.17 -6.50 0.36
N LEU A 50 2.92 -6.90 0.28
CA LEU A 50 1.88 -6.29 1.11
C LEU A 50 2.11 -6.57 2.59
N THR A 51 2.50 -7.79 2.94
CA THR A 51 2.78 -8.14 4.34
C THR A 51 4.06 -7.50 4.87
N ALA A 52 5.09 -7.38 4.04
CA ALA A 52 6.33 -6.71 4.44
C ALA A 52 6.08 -5.24 4.82
N ALA A 53 5.18 -4.58 4.10
CA ALA A 53 4.84 -3.18 4.39
C ALA A 53 4.17 -2.98 5.76
N LEU A 54 3.68 -4.05 6.36
CA LEU A 54 3.01 -4.01 7.66
C LEU A 54 3.89 -4.47 8.82
N ASP A 55 5.09 -4.97 8.53
CA ASP A 55 6.00 -5.51 9.54
C ASP A 55 6.92 -4.43 10.06
N GLU A 56 6.76 -4.07 11.34
CA GLU A 56 7.56 -3.03 11.98
C GLU A 56 9.05 -3.41 12.11
N GLU A 57 9.38 -4.69 11.99
CA GLU A 57 10.74 -5.17 12.09
C GLU A 57 11.49 -5.18 10.76
N GLU A 58 10.79 -4.93 9.66
CA GLU A 58 11.41 -4.87 8.35
C GLU A 58 12.31 -3.65 8.22
N LYS A 59 13.45 -3.86 7.57
CA LYS A 59 14.40 -2.78 7.34
C LYS A 59 14.03 -1.99 6.10
N SER A 60 14.31 -0.69 6.13
CA SER A 60 14.15 0.17 4.94
C SER A 60 14.97 -0.38 3.79
N ARG A 61 14.33 -0.58 2.65
CA ARG A 61 14.98 -1.13 1.45
C ARG A 61 14.12 -0.93 0.21
N ILE A 62 14.73 -1.18 -0.92
CA ILE A 62 14.03 -1.26 -2.21
C ILE A 62 14.21 -2.68 -2.73
N GLU A 63 13.14 -3.33 -3.11
CA GLU A 63 13.13 -4.69 -3.61
C GLU A 63 12.33 -4.77 -4.90
N THR A 64 12.81 -5.54 -5.87
CA THR A 64 12.11 -5.74 -7.15
C THR A 64 11.88 -7.22 -7.38
N GLU A 65 10.69 -7.57 -7.84
CA GLU A 65 10.32 -8.94 -8.19
C GLU A 65 9.15 -8.92 -9.16
N ASP A 66 9.24 -9.69 -10.26
CA ASP A 66 8.18 -9.84 -11.26
C ASP A 66 7.58 -8.50 -11.73
N ASP A 67 8.45 -7.55 -12.09
CA ASP A 67 8.06 -6.21 -12.56
C ASP A 67 7.32 -5.38 -11.50
N GLN A 68 7.44 -5.76 -10.24
CA GLN A 68 6.92 -5.00 -9.11
C GLN A 68 8.08 -4.44 -8.30
N ILE A 69 7.88 -3.27 -7.73
CA ILE A 69 8.87 -2.60 -6.90
C ILE A 69 8.25 -2.33 -5.53
N LEU A 70 8.94 -2.77 -4.49
CA LEU A 70 8.58 -2.46 -3.12
C LEU A 70 9.59 -1.47 -2.56
N ILE A 71 9.11 -0.37 -2.03
CA ILE A 71 9.92 0.61 -1.33
C ILE A 71 9.45 0.63 0.12
N LEU A 72 10.32 0.25 1.04
CA LEU A 72 10.05 0.29 2.47
C LEU A 72 10.84 1.42 3.12
N VAL A 73 10.15 2.29 3.83
CA VAL A 73 10.76 3.37 4.61
C VAL A 73 10.06 3.44 5.96
N ASP A 74 10.77 3.94 6.95
CA ASP A 74 10.18 4.24 8.25
C ASP A 74 9.80 5.71 8.28
N ILE A 75 8.56 5.98 8.71
CA ILE A 75 8.09 7.35 8.87
C ILE A 75 7.90 7.64 10.35
N PRO A 76 8.27 8.84 10.81
CA PRO A 76 8.01 9.22 12.19
C PRO A 76 6.54 9.57 12.38
N PHE A 77 6.01 9.23 13.54
CA PHE A 77 4.71 9.72 13.95
C PHE A 77 4.76 10.15 15.41
N LEU A 78 3.93 11.13 15.75
CA LEU A 78 3.90 11.68 17.09
C LEU A 78 2.91 10.87 17.94
N ARG A 79 3.42 10.27 19.02
CA ARG A 79 2.58 9.69 20.06
C ARG A 79 2.06 10.78 20.97
N SER A 80 1.09 10.46 21.81
CA SER A 80 0.71 11.32 22.91
C SER A 80 1.95 11.60 23.78
N ASN A 81 2.05 12.80 24.37
CA ASN A 81 3.17 13.22 25.24
C ASN A 81 4.46 13.61 24.53
N LYS A 82 4.40 14.02 23.27
CA LYS A 82 5.54 14.55 22.51
C LYS A 82 6.63 13.54 22.19
N ASP A 83 6.37 12.24 22.36
CA ASP A 83 7.28 11.20 21.94
C ASP A 83 7.04 10.82 20.50
N TYR A 84 8.12 10.57 19.76
CA TYR A 84 8.05 10.08 18.39
C TYR A 84 8.31 8.59 18.36
N ASP A 85 7.60 7.92 17.47
CA ASP A 85 7.86 6.53 17.12
C ASP A 85 7.91 6.42 15.60
N THR A 86 8.25 5.25 15.08
CA THR A 86 8.30 5.03 13.63
C THR A 86 7.27 3.99 13.24
N LEU A 87 6.72 4.19 12.03
CA LEU A 87 5.83 3.23 11.38
C LEU A 87 6.41 2.88 10.03
N PRO A 88 6.27 1.61 9.60
CA PRO A 88 6.65 1.26 8.25
C PRO A 88 5.66 1.86 7.24
N LEU A 89 6.20 2.39 6.16
CA LEU A 89 5.43 2.78 4.99
C LEU A 89 5.93 1.97 3.81
N GLY A 90 5.06 1.20 3.20
CA GLY A 90 5.36 0.46 2.00
C GLY A 90 4.72 1.13 0.79
N ILE A 91 5.53 1.39 -0.22
CA ILE A 91 5.05 1.89 -1.51
C ILE A 91 5.32 0.79 -2.52
N ILE A 92 4.27 0.29 -3.15
CA ILE A 92 4.37 -0.79 -4.13
C ILE A 92 3.99 -0.24 -5.48
N ILE A 93 4.90 -0.39 -6.45
CA ILE A 93 4.68 0.05 -7.82
C ILE A 93 4.60 -1.20 -8.68
N ALA A 94 3.51 -1.36 -9.39
CA ALA A 94 3.27 -2.46 -10.30
C ALA A 94 2.97 -1.92 -11.69
N GLU A 95 2.84 -2.81 -12.67
CA GLU A 95 2.61 -2.40 -14.05
C GLU A 95 1.35 -1.54 -14.20
N ASP A 96 0.30 -1.89 -13.49
CA ASP A 96 -1.01 -1.24 -13.61
C ASP A 96 -1.36 -0.31 -12.44
N PHE A 97 -0.56 -0.31 -11.40
CA PHE A 97 -0.90 0.41 -10.16
C PHE A 97 0.26 1.15 -9.52
#